data_ae68f5feae5629f491db43814b91574d
#
_entry.id   ae68f5feae5629f491db43814b91574d
#
_cell.length_a   1.000
_cell.length_b   1.000
_cell.length_c   1.000
_cell.angle_alpha   90.00
_cell.angle_beta   90.00
_cell.angle_gamma   90.00
#
_symmetry.space_group_name_H-M   'P 1'
#
loop_
_entity.id
_entity.type
_entity.pdbx_description
1 polymer ?
#
loop_
_entity_poly.entity_id
_entity_poly.type
_entity_poly.pdbx_seq_one_letter_code
_entity_poly.pdbx_strand_id
1 'polypeptide(L)'
;MYIGKVVGTVVSSIKDPKVANLALQIVQELDEHNRPRGKYVVAVDTVGAGQGDLVLFAQGSSARQTTATDGRPIDAAIFAVIDSWDVEGRLVYQKEGLEVLGASPAED
;
A
#
# COMPACT_ATOMS: atom_id res chain seq x y z
N MET A 1 4.64 -4.73 -8.67
CA MET A 1 3.61 -3.98 -7.93
C MET A 1 2.73 -4.94 -7.18
N TYR A 2 2.33 -4.57 -5.98
CA TYR A 2 1.66 -5.47 -5.04
C TYR A 2 0.48 -4.77 -4.40
N ILE A 3 -0.51 -5.56 -3.98
CA ILE A 3 -1.62 -5.09 -3.16
C ILE A 3 -1.26 -5.37 -1.71
N GLY A 4 -1.52 -4.41 -0.84
CA GLY A 4 -1.27 -4.58 0.60
C GLY A 4 -2.25 -3.81 1.45
N LYS A 5 -2.19 -4.09 2.75
CA LYS A 5 -2.96 -3.38 3.77
C LYS A 5 -2.00 -2.76 4.77
N VAL A 6 -2.18 -1.49 5.06
CA VAL A 6 -1.40 -0.82 6.12
C VAL A 6 -1.89 -1.34 7.47
N VAL A 7 -1.02 -2.04 8.18
CA VAL A 7 -1.36 -2.67 9.45
C VAL A 7 -0.61 -2.07 10.64
N GLY A 8 0.34 -1.19 10.39
CA GLY A 8 1.09 -0.56 11.45
C GLY A 8 1.97 0.56 10.95
N THR A 9 2.60 1.25 11.88
CA THR A 9 3.52 2.36 11.61
C THR A 9 4.85 2.09 12.30
N VAL A 10 5.95 2.41 11.61
CA VAL A 10 7.29 2.33 12.20
C VAL A 10 7.70 3.74 12.58
N VAL A 11 8.04 3.92 13.85
CA VAL A 11 8.53 5.19 14.35
C VAL A 11 10.01 5.05 14.72
N SER A 12 10.85 5.90 14.15
CA SER A 12 12.28 5.92 14.45
C SER A 12 12.72 7.37 14.66
N SER A 13 13.32 7.65 15.81
CA SER A 13 13.85 8.97 16.12
C SER A 13 15.27 9.17 15.58
N ILE A 14 15.94 8.07 15.20
CA ILE A 14 17.30 8.12 14.63
C ILE A 14 17.26 7.40 13.29
N LYS A 15 17.52 8.13 12.22
CA LYS A 15 17.59 7.56 10.88
C LYS A 15 18.44 8.43 9.97
N ASP A 16 18.91 7.83 8.90
CA ASP A 16 19.72 8.51 7.90
C ASP A 16 18.99 9.75 7.35
N PRO A 17 19.68 10.88 7.17
CA PRO A 17 19.05 12.08 6.63
C PRO A 17 18.33 11.88 5.29
N LYS A 18 18.77 10.90 4.49
CA LYS A 18 18.15 10.61 3.20
C LYS A 18 16.73 10.09 3.31
N VAL A 19 16.34 9.58 4.49
CA VAL A 19 14.99 9.06 4.74
C VAL A 19 14.29 9.78 5.88
N ALA A 20 14.88 10.86 6.41
CA ALA A 20 14.43 11.51 7.65
C ALA A 20 12.99 12.05 7.58
N ASN A 21 12.55 12.49 6.40
CA ASN A 21 11.23 13.11 6.22
C ASN A 21 10.18 12.14 5.66
N LEU A 22 10.49 10.83 5.63
CA LEU A 22 9.60 9.84 5.05
C LEU A 22 8.90 9.06 6.15
N ALA A 23 7.57 8.95 6.04
CA ALA A 23 6.78 8.10 6.92
C ALA A 23 6.99 6.64 6.54
N LEU A 24 7.10 5.77 7.54
CA LEU A 24 7.29 4.33 7.35
C LEU A 24 6.07 3.58 7.86
N GLN A 25 5.54 2.69 7.04
CA GLN A 25 4.37 1.89 7.37
C GLN A 25 4.70 0.40 7.26
N ILE A 26 4.04 -0.40 8.09
CA ILE A 26 4.07 -1.85 7.94
C ILE A 26 2.91 -2.22 7.04
N VAL A 27 3.22 -2.92 5.94
CA VAL A 27 2.24 -3.33 4.94
C VAL A 27 2.18 -4.85 4.90
N GLN A 28 0.98 -5.39 5.06
CA GLN A 28 0.70 -6.81 4.88
C GLN A 28 0.38 -7.05 3.41
N GLU A 29 1.12 -7.92 2.74
CA GLU A 29 0.87 -8.26 1.35
C GLU A 29 -0.42 -9.08 1.21
N LEU A 30 -1.25 -8.73 0.23
CA LEU A 30 -2.52 -9.40 -0.06
C LEU A 30 -2.51 -9.96 -1.48
N ASP A 31 -3.32 -11.00 -1.71
CA ASP A 31 -3.56 -11.52 -3.04
C ASP A 31 -4.74 -10.78 -3.72
N GLU A 32 -5.06 -11.19 -4.96
CA GLU A 32 -6.12 -10.56 -5.75
C GLU A 32 -7.52 -10.75 -5.15
N HIS A 33 -7.68 -11.66 -4.19
CA HIS A 33 -8.93 -11.90 -3.47
C HIS A 33 -8.96 -11.28 -2.08
N ASN A 34 -8.04 -10.35 -1.81
CA ASN A 34 -7.95 -9.64 -0.53
C ASN A 34 -7.61 -10.57 0.65
N ARG A 35 -6.81 -11.60 0.39
CA ARG A 35 -6.38 -12.56 1.41
C ARG A 35 -4.91 -12.37 1.73
N PRO A 36 -4.52 -12.45 3.01
CA PRO A 36 -3.11 -12.34 3.40
C PRO A 36 -2.24 -13.40 2.75
N ARG A 37 -1.05 -13.00 2.31
CA ARG A 37 -0.07 -13.89 1.71
C ARG A 37 1.02 -14.35 2.69
N GLY A 38 0.92 -13.96 3.96
CA GLY A 38 1.91 -14.32 4.97
C GLY A 38 3.18 -13.49 4.94
N LYS A 39 3.18 -12.38 4.23
CA LYS A 39 4.33 -11.49 4.11
C LYS A 39 4.00 -10.09 4.60
N TYR A 40 4.98 -9.47 5.28
CA TYR A 40 4.90 -8.07 5.69
C TYR A 40 6.15 -7.35 5.19
N VAL A 41 6.00 -6.10 4.81
CA VAL A 41 7.13 -5.25 4.44
C VAL A 41 7.02 -3.92 5.17
N VAL A 42 8.15 -3.27 5.38
CA VAL A 42 8.19 -1.88 5.82
C VAL A 42 8.36 -1.03 4.57
N ALA A 43 7.42 -0.16 4.30
CA ALA A 43 7.39 0.64 3.10
C ALA A 43 7.33 2.13 3.44
N VAL A 44 7.96 2.93 2.59
CA VAL A 44 7.82 4.39 2.66
C VAL A 44 6.44 4.77 2.14
N ASP A 45 5.77 5.66 2.85
CA ASP A 45 4.47 6.17 2.44
C ASP A 45 4.64 7.49 1.70
N THR A 46 4.29 7.52 0.42
CA THR A 46 4.39 8.72 -0.41
C THR A 46 3.04 9.42 -0.61
N VAL A 47 1.95 8.85 -0.10
CA VAL A 47 0.59 9.33 -0.41
C VAL A 47 -0.26 9.64 0.82
N GLY A 48 0.27 9.45 2.02
CA GLY A 48 -0.49 9.70 3.24
C GLY A 48 -1.50 8.60 3.56
N ALA A 49 -1.14 7.34 3.33
CA ALA A 49 -2.00 6.22 3.66
C ALA A 49 -2.19 6.08 5.17
N GLY A 50 -3.40 5.74 5.59
CA GLY A 50 -3.73 5.52 6.99
C GLY A 50 -3.78 4.04 7.34
N GLN A 51 -3.75 3.73 8.62
CA GLN A 51 -3.89 2.37 9.11
C GLN A 51 -5.23 1.79 8.65
N GLY A 52 -5.20 0.58 8.12
CA GLY A 52 -6.37 -0.10 7.56
C GLY A 52 -6.59 0.16 6.07
N ASP A 53 -5.92 1.16 5.49
CA ASP A 53 -6.05 1.42 4.05
C ASP A 53 -5.46 0.27 3.23
N LEU A 54 -6.13 -0.06 2.14
CA LEU A 54 -5.58 -0.95 1.12
C LEU A 54 -4.80 -0.11 0.11
N VAL A 55 -3.60 -0.57 -0.24
CA VAL A 55 -2.65 0.25 -0.97
C VAL A 55 -1.98 -0.55 -2.08
N LEU A 56 -1.44 0.18 -3.06
CA LEU A 56 -0.48 -0.38 -4.02
C LEU A 56 0.92 -0.01 -3.56
N PHE A 57 1.81 -0.99 -3.54
CA PHE A 57 3.21 -0.75 -3.21
C PHE A 57 4.13 -1.47 -4.18
N ALA A 58 5.33 -0.95 -4.31
CA ALA A 58 6.39 -1.52 -5.13
C ALA A 58 7.56 -1.92 -4.24
N GLN A 59 8.36 -2.87 -4.71
CA GLN A 59 9.57 -3.32 -4.04
C GLN A 59 10.76 -3.23 -4.99
N GLY A 60 11.97 -3.30 -4.43
CA GLY A 60 13.21 -3.23 -5.18
C GLY A 60 13.42 -1.87 -5.82
N SER A 61 14.00 -1.85 -7.01
CA SER A 61 14.31 -0.61 -7.72
C SER A 61 13.05 0.15 -8.12
N SER A 62 11.93 -0.53 -8.32
CA SER A 62 10.66 0.13 -8.66
C SER A 62 10.19 1.06 -7.54
N ALA A 63 10.51 0.75 -6.28
CA ALA A 63 10.16 1.60 -5.15
C ALA A 63 10.83 2.97 -5.20
N ARG A 64 11.90 3.13 -5.98
CA ARG A 64 12.65 4.39 -6.12
C ARG A 64 12.23 5.22 -7.33
N GLN A 65 11.13 4.86 -7.99
CA GLN A 65 10.68 5.53 -9.21
C GLN A 65 9.67 6.66 -8.94
N THR A 66 9.39 6.99 -7.69
CA THR A 66 8.52 8.12 -7.35
C THR A 66 9.32 9.39 -7.12
N THR A 67 8.68 10.55 -7.22
CA THR A 67 9.33 11.83 -6.93
C THR A 67 9.90 11.86 -5.51
N ALA A 68 9.18 11.30 -4.54
CA ALA A 68 9.60 11.30 -3.13
C ALA A 68 10.73 10.31 -2.84
N THR A 69 10.90 9.26 -3.66
CA THR A 69 11.85 8.18 -3.38
C THR A 69 13.04 8.15 -4.33
N ASP A 70 13.04 8.96 -5.37
CA ASP A 70 14.09 8.97 -6.38
C ASP A 70 15.47 9.24 -5.75
N GLY A 71 16.42 8.38 -6.07
CA GLY A 71 17.78 8.47 -5.54
C GLY A 71 17.94 8.19 -4.06
N ARG A 72 16.92 7.67 -3.38
CA ARG A 72 16.97 7.37 -1.94
C ARG A 72 17.12 5.86 -1.68
N PRO A 73 17.69 5.47 -0.52
CA PRO A 73 17.93 4.07 -0.19
C PRO A 73 16.63 3.38 0.28
N ILE A 74 15.67 3.22 -0.63
CA ILE A 74 14.34 2.70 -0.36
C ILE A 74 14.10 1.49 -1.23
N ASP A 75 13.61 0.40 -0.65
CA ASP A 75 13.32 -0.84 -1.38
C ASP A 75 11.84 -1.25 -1.32
N ALA A 76 11.01 -0.48 -0.65
CA ALA A 76 9.56 -0.65 -0.67
C ALA A 76 8.88 0.71 -0.50
N ALA A 77 7.89 1.01 -1.33
CA ALA A 77 7.18 2.28 -1.29
C ALA A 77 5.70 2.11 -1.62
N ILE A 78 4.85 2.71 -0.80
CA ILE A 78 3.42 2.87 -1.07
C ILE A 78 3.27 4.07 -1.99
N PHE A 79 2.55 3.92 -3.09
CA PHE A 79 2.34 5.02 -4.03
C PHE A 79 0.89 5.23 -4.46
N ALA A 80 -0.04 4.44 -3.95
CA ALA A 80 -1.46 4.66 -4.19
C ALA A 80 -2.30 4.07 -3.06
N VAL A 81 -3.39 4.75 -2.72
CA VAL A 81 -4.44 4.20 -1.88
C VAL A 81 -5.52 3.65 -2.80
N ILE A 82 -5.93 2.41 -2.58
CA ILE A 82 -6.90 1.72 -3.43
C ILE A 82 -8.31 2.11 -3.02
N ASP A 83 -9.12 2.53 -3.99
CA ASP A 83 -10.53 2.79 -3.78
C ASP A 83 -11.37 1.52 -3.96
N SER A 84 -11.07 0.74 -4.98
CA SER A 84 -11.75 -0.52 -5.25
C SER A 84 -10.97 -1.35 -6.26
N TRP A 85 -11.23 -2.66 -6.29
CA TRP A 85 -10.81 -3.47 -7.43
C TRP A 85 -11.76 -4.65 -7.61
N ASP A 86 -11.76 -5.16 -8.84
CA ASP A 86 -12.53 -6.34 -9.20
C ASP A 86 -11.64 -7.39 -9.83
N VAL A 87 -12.10 -8.63 -9.80
CA VAL A 87 -11.45 -9.76 -10.46
C VAL A 87 -12.52 -10.50 -11.24
N GLU A 88 -12.29 -10.69 -12.55
CA GLU A 88 -13.22 -11.36 -13.44
C GLU A 88 -14.64 -10.79 -13.38
N GLY A 89 -14.73 -9.45 -13.28
CA GLY A 89 -16.00 -8.74 -13.25
C GLY A 89 -16.70 -8.74 -11.89
N ARG A 90 -16.10 -9.30 -10.86
CA ARG A 90 -16.67 -9.34 -9.51
C ARG A 90 -15.90 -8.38 -8.60
N LEU A 91 -16.61 -7.51 -7.91
CA LEU A 91 -16.03 -6.58 -6.97
C LEU A 91 -15.45 -7.35 -5.78
N VAL A 92 -14.14 -7.19 -5.53
CA VAL A 92 -13.45 -7.82 -4.39
C VAL A 92 -13.37 -6.87 -3.21
N TYR A 93 -13.09 -5.60 -3.48
CA TYR A 93 -12.91 -4.60 -2.43
C TYR A 93 -13.48 -3.26 -2.89
N GLN A 94 -14.12 -2.58 -1.96
CA GLN A 94 -14.57 -1.21 -2.13
C GLN A 94 -14.31 -0.48 -0.81
N LYS A 95 -13.62 0.65 -0.90
CA LYS A 95 -13.33 1.47 0.28
C LYS A 95 -14.65 1.96 0.87
N GLU A 96 -14.73 1.91 2.20
CA GLU A 96 -15.92 2.34 2.91
C GLU A 96 -16.24 3.81 2.60
N GLY A 97 -17.52 4.09 2.32
CA GLY A 97 -17.97 5.44 1.97
C GLY A 97 -17.86 5.78 0.49
N LEU A 98 -17.30 4.89 -0.35
CA LEU A 98 -17.28 5.08 -1.79
C LEU A 98 -18.46 4.40 -2.45
N GLU A 99 -19.05 5.07 -3.46
CA GLU A 99 -20.08 4.49 -4.32
C GLU A 99 -19.46 4.11 -5.65
N VAL A 100 -19.68 2.86 -6.05
CA VAL A 100 -19.30 2.37 -7.37
C VAL A 100 -20.57 1.95 -8.07
N LEU A 101 -20.99 2.75 -9.08
CA LEU A 101 -22.23 2.54 -9.81
C LEU A 101 -22.21 1.18 -10.53
N GLY A 102 -23.29 0.42 -10.36
CA GLY A 102 -23.46 -0.86 -11.03
C GLY A 102 -22.62 -2.00 -10.48
N ALA A 103 -21.88 -1.77 -9.39
CA ALA A 103 -21.06 -2.78 -8.76
C ALA A 103 -21.69 -3.24 -7.44
N SER A 104 -21.48 -4.50 -7.10
CA SER A 104 -21.85 -5.05 -5.80
C SER A 104 -20.63 -5.72 -5.19
N PRO A 105 -20.51 -5.71 -3.83
CA PRO A 105 -19.43 -6.45 -3.19
C PRO A 105 -19.46 -7.91 -3.58
N ALA A 106 -18.29 -8.50 -3.77
CA ALA A 106 -18.20 -9.93 -3.97
C ALA A 106 -18.64 -10.64 -2.69
N GLU A 107 -19.45 -11.67 -2.85
CA GLU A 107 -19.79 -12.53 -1.72
C GLU A 107 -18.72 -13.60 -1.57
N ASP A 108 -18.30 -13.81 -0.37
CA ASP A 108 -17.26 -14.79 -0.05
C ASP A 108 -17.78 -16.22 -0.01
#